data_da1d492357be78fba8fd878c6ff2ce77
#
_entry.id   da1d492357be78fba8fd878c6ff2ce77
#
_cell.length_a   1.000
_cell.length_b   1.000
_cell.length_c   1.000
_cell.angle_alpha   90.00
_cell.angle_beta   90.00
_cell.angle_gamma   90.00
#
_symmetry.space_group_name_H-M   'P 1'
#
loop_
_entity.id
_entity.type
_entity.pdbx_description
1 polymer ?
#
loop_
_entity_poly.entity_id
_entity_poly.type
_entity_poly.pdbx_seq_one_letter_code
_entity_poly.pdbx_strand_id
1 'polypeptide(L)'
;MNRIVECVPNFSEGRDLQKIDRIVAPFRGKQGVKLLDYSNDEDHNRLVVTVVGEPEPLRDAVLEAIGVAVQLIDLNKHQGQHPRMGAVDVVPFIPIKNVTMEEAIALSKEVGVEVAKRYNLPVFLYEKSASAPHRENLAAVRKGEFEGMAEKIKLPEWQPDFGPAERHPTAGTVAVGARMPLVAYNINLNTPSLEIAHDIAKKIRFIGGGLRYCKAMGVELKDRGITQVSINMTDYTRTALYRAFELVRVEARRYGVSIVGSEIIGLVPMAALIDTASYYLGLENFSMEQVLEARM
;
A
#
# COMPACT_ATOMS: atom_id res chain seq x y z
N MET A 1 10.50 -15.25 15.85
CA MET A 1 10.83 -14.89 14.45
C MET A 1 12.08 -14.03 14.46
N ASN A 2 13.17 -14.50 13.86
CA ASN A 2 14.41 -13.74 13.79
C ASN A 2 14.49 -12.86 12.53
N ARG A 3 13.87 -13.28 11.45
CA ARG A 3 13.77 -12.54 10.18
C ARG A 3 12.32 -12.22 9.94
N ILE A 4 11.98 -10.94 9.73
CA ILE A 4 10.58 -10.51 9.58
C ILE A 4 10.41 -9.72 8.31
N VAL A 5 9.49 -10.20 7.48
CA VAL A 5 8.93 -9.50 6.33
C VAL A 5 7.46 -9.21 6.61
N GLU A 6 7.00 -8.02 6.26
CA GLU A 6 5.59 -7.67 6.20
C GLU A 6 5.08 -7.88 4.77
N CYS A 7 3.85 -8.34 4.65
CA CYS A 7 3.11 -8.30 3.39
C CYS A 7 1.75 -7.64 3.61
N VAL A 8 1.37 -6.76 2.69
CA VAL A 8 0.09 -6.03 2.77
C VAL A 8 -0.72 -6.25 1.49
N PRO A 9 -1.17 -7.50 1.22
CA PRO A 9 -1.94 -7.79 0.03
C PRO A 9 -3.30 -7.08 0.06
N ASN A 10 -3.73 -6.60 -1.11
CA ASN A 10 -5.04 -6.01 -1.32
C ASN A 10 -5.86 -6.91 -2.24
N PHE A 11 -7.10 -7.17 -1.85
CA PHE A 11 -8.03 -8.01 -2.58
C PHE A 11 -9.26 -7.21 -2.99
N SER A 12 -9.83 -7.52 -4.15
CA SER A 12 -11.03 -6.87 -4.68
C SER A 12 -12.30 -7.52 -4.12
N GLU A 13 -12.45 -7.49 -2.81
CA GLU A 13 -13.64 -7.94 -2.08
C GLU A 13 -13.73 -7.19 -0.77
N GLY A 14 -14.81 -6.45 -0.55
CA GLY A 14 -15.00 -5.67 0.66
C GLY A 14 -16.38 -5.86 1.30
N ARG A 15 -17.24 -6.69 0.70
CA ARG A 15 -18.66 -6.81 1.06
C ARG A 15 -19.07 -8.17 1.56
N ASP A 16 -18.58 -9.23 0.93
CA ASP A 16 -18.90 -10.61 1.30
C ASP A 16 -17.97 -11.11 2.41
N LEU A 17 -18.45 -11.02 3.66
CA LEU A 17 -17.68 -11.42 4.84
C LEU A 17 -17.27 -12.89 4.83
N GLN A 18 -18.02 -13.78 4.16
CA GLN A 18 -17.65 -15.18 4.05
C GLN A 18 -16.46 -15.37 3.10
N LYS A 19 -16.43 -14.65 1.98
CA LYS A 19 -15.28 -14.65 1.09
C LYS A 19 -14.06 -14.01 1.78
N ILE A 20 -14.25 -12.89 2.48
CA ILE A 20 -13.19 -12.23 3.24
C ILE A 20 -12.58 -13.19 4.24
N ASP A 21 -13.39 -13.88 5.05
CA ASP A 21 -12.91 -14.86 6.03
C ASP A 21 -12.09 -15.99 5.37
N ARG A 22 -12.55 -16.52 4.23
CA ARG A 22 -11.83 -17.53 3.46
C ARG A 22 -10.50 -17.03 2.90
N ILE A 23 -10.43 -15.76 2.43
CA ILE A 23 -9.20 -15.15 1.91
C ILE A 23 -8.19 -14.93 3.04
N VAL A 24 -8.65 -14.58 4.24
CA VAL A 24 -7.82 -14.30 5.42
C VAL A 24 -7.38 -15.59 6.13
N ALA A 25 -8.15 -16.67 6.00
CA ALA A 25 -7.89 -17.95 6.69
C ALA A 25 -6.45 -18.50 6.53
N PRO A 26 -5.79 -18.45 5.35
CA PRO A 26 -4.42 -18.92 5.17
C PRO A 26 -3.36 -18.23 6.06
N PHE A 27 -3.67 -17.07 6.60
CA PHE A 27 -2.77 -16.31 7.48
C PHE A 27 -2.94 -16.63 8.97
N ARG A 28 -3.98 -17.39 9.33
CA ARG A 28 -4.30 -17.73 10.73
C ARG A 28 -3.67 -19.04 11.16
N GLY A 29 -3.12 -19.05 12.38
CA GLY A 29 -2.61 -20.28 13.02
C GLY A 29 -1.41 -20.95 12.32
N LYS A 30 -0.79 -20.31 11.34
CA LYS A 30 0.36 -20.83 10.60
C LYS A 30 1.64 -20.49 11.35
N GLN A 31 2.48 -21.48 11.61
CA GLN A 31 3.78 -21.28 12.25
C GLN A 31 4.66 -20.36 11.39
N GLY A 32 5.34 -19.41 12.02
CA GLY A 32 6.17 -18.43 11.32
C GLY A 32 5.41 -17.32 10.62
N VAL A 33 4.06 -17.25 10.74
CA VAL A 33 3.21 -16.20 10.19
C VAL A 33 2.31 -15.62 11.30
N LYS A 34 2.14 -14.30 11.30
CA LYS A 34 1.24 -13.60 12.21
C LYS A 34 0.39 -12.61 11.44
N LEU A 35 -0.91 -12.86 11.42
CA LEU A 35 -1.89 -11.89 10.97
C LEU A 35 -1.92 -10.75 12.00
N LEU A 36 -1.65 -9.51 11.57
CA LEU A 36 -1.66 -8.34 12.44
C LEU A 36 -3.00 -7.63 12.41
N ASP A 37 -3.52 -7.43 11.20
CA ASP A 37 -4.75 -6.68 10.98
C ASP A 37 -5.37 -7.03 9.62
N TYR A 38 -6.66 -6.80 9.46
CA TYR A 38 -7.31 -6.71 8.14
C TYR A 38 -8.53 -5.80 8.24
N SER A 39 -8.76 -5.06 7.18
CA SER A 39 -9.90 -4.16 7.06
C SER A 39 -10.55 -4.30 5.69
N ASN A 40 -11.86 -4.32 5.67
CA ASN A 40 -12.66 -4.27 4.44
C ASN A 40 -13.42 -2.95 4.36
N ASP A 41 -13.58 -2.48 3.14
CA ASP A 41 -14.28 -1.25 2.80
C ASP A 41 -15.36 -1.58 1.74
N GLU A 42 -16.62 -1.40 2.10
CA GLU A 42 -17.76 -1.73 1.24
C GLU A 42 -17.90 -0.78 0.05
N ASP A 43 -17.59 0.51 0.21
CA ASP A 43 -17.68 1.52 -0.84
C ASP A 43 -16.59 1.33 -1.89
N HIS A 44 -15.36 1.10 -1.42
CA HIS A 44 -14.23 0.75 -2.28
C HIS A 44 -14.31 -0.70 -2.78
N ASN A 45 -15.09 -1.54 -2.13
CA ASN A 45 -15.17 -2.99 -2.36
C ASN A 45 -13.78 -3.63 -2.37
N ARG A 46 -13.05 -3.40 -1.27
CA ARG A 46 -11.65 -3.76 -1.11
C ARG A 46 -11.37 -4.31 0.28
N LEU A 47 -10.55 -5.35 0.33
CA LEU A 47 -9.94 -5.89 1.54
C LEU A 47 -8.43 -5.59 1.54
N VAL A 48 -7.93 -5.09 2.64
CA VAL A 48 -6.50 -4.93 2.91
C VAL A 48 -6.14 -5.84 4.08
N VAL A 49 -5.14 -6.67 3.92
CA VAL A 49 -4.64 -7.57 4.97
C VAL A 49 -3.21 -7.16 5.33
N THR A 50 -2.90 -7.06 6.62
CA THR A 50 -1.53 -6.82 7.10
C THR A 50 -1.05 -8.06 7.83
N VAL A 51 -0.01 -8.68 7.30
CA VAL A 51 0.57 -9.91 7.82
C VAL A 51 2.09 -9.79 7.89
N VAL A 52 2.68 -10.35 8.93
CA VAL A 52 4.14 -10.47 9.06
C VAL A 52 4.53 -11.93 9.22
N GLY A 53 5.75 -12.26 8.80
CA GLY A 53 6.25 -13.61 8.98
C GLY A 53 7.71 -13.77 8.59
N GLU A 54 8.21 -14.96 8.80
CA GLU A 54 9.47 -15.39 8.21
C GLU A 54 9.28 -15.56 6.70
N PRO A 55 10.30 -15.29 5.87
CA PRO A 55 10.13 -15.21 4.42
C PRO A 55 9.41 -16.38 3.79
N GLU A 56 9.84 -17.62 4.07
CA GLU A 56 9.29 -18.82 3.43
C GLU A 56 7.86 -19.15 3.91
N PRO A 57 7.55 -19.19 5.23
CA PRO A 57 6.18 -19.39 5.72
C PRO A 57 5.21 -18.30 5.21
N LEU A 58 5.67 -17.03 5.16
CA LEU A 58 4.86 -15.93 4.68
C LEU A 58 4.56 -16.07 3.19
N ARG A 59 5.57 -16.43 2.37
CA ARG A 59 5.40 -16.73 0.94
C ARG A 59 4.28 -17.76 0.72
N ASP A 60 4.34 -18.86 1.46
CA ASP A 60 3.40 -19.97 1.29
C ASP A 60 1.98 -19.56 1.70
N ALA A 61 1.83 -18.78 2.78
CA ALA A 61 0.53 -18.24 3.21
C ALA A 61 -0.05 -17.26 2.16
N VAL A 62 0.78 -16.38 1.63
CA VAL A 62 0.39 -15.40 0.60
C VAL A 62 -0.06 -16.13 -0.67
N LEU A 63 0.67 -17.15 -1.12
CA LEU A 63 0.30 -17.95 -2.29
C LEU A 63 -1.05 -18.65 -2.10
N GLU A 64 -1.31 -19.25 -0.94
CA GLU A 64 -2.60 -19.84 -0.62
C GLU A 64 -3.74 -18.81 -0.68
N ALA A 65 -3.55 -17.64 -0.05
CA ALA A 65 -4.56 -16.56 -0.05
C ALA A 65 -4.86 -16.05 -1.48
N ILE A 66 -3.83 -15.91 -2.32
CA ILE A 66 -3.97 -15.56 -3.74
C ILE A 66 -4.83 -16.61 -4.45
N GLY A 67 -4.56 -17.90 -4.23
CA GLY A 67 -5.33 -18.98 -4.83
C GLY A 67 -6.81 -18.96 -4.43
N VAL A 68 -7.10 -18.68 -3.16
CA VAL A 68 -8.48 -18.52 -2.67
C VAL A 68 -9.17 -17.33 -3.35
N ALA A 69 -8.48 -16.19 -3.44
CA ALA A 69 -9.04 -14.98 -4.06
C ALA A 69 -9.33 -15.18 -5.56
N VAL A 70 -8.43 -15.82 -6.30
CA VAL A 70 -8.62 -16.15 -7.73
C VAL A 70 -9.85 -17.03 -7.95
N GLN A 71 -10.15 -17.94 -7.02
CA GLN A 71 -11.32 -18.82 -7.11
C GLN A 71 -12.64 -18.12 -6.75
N LEU A 72 -12.60 -17.14 -5.82
CA LEU A 72 -13.80 -16.57 -5.23
C LEU A 72 -14.24 -15.24 -5.86
N ILE A 73 -13.31 -14.50 -6.45
CA ILE A 73 -13.55 -13.14 -6.94
C ILE A 73 -13.65 -13.16 -8.46
N ASP A 74 -14.79 -12.69 -8.97
CA ASP A 74 -15.03 -12.48 -10.39
C ASP A 74 -15.10 -10.98 -10.68
N LEU A 75 -14.05 -10.43 -11.29
CA LEU A 75 -13.96 -9.00 -11.59
C LEU A 75 -14.95 -8.52 -12.65
N ASN A 76 -15.56 -9.42 -13.41
CA ASN A 76 -16.65 -9.05 -14.33
C ASN A 76 -17.92 -8.63 -13.58
N LYS A 77 -18.07 -9.04 -12.31
CA LYS A 77 -19.20 -8.72 -11.44
C LYS A 77 -18.84 -7.68 -10.37
N HIS A 78 -17.54 -7.40 -10.18
CA HIS A 78 -17.05 -6.52 -9.15
C HIS A 78 -17.30 -5.05 -9.49
N GLN A 79 -17.86 -4.30 -8.53
CA GLN A 79 -18.05 -2.86 -8.59
C GLN A 79 -17.57 -2.22 -7.29
N GLY A 80 -16.78 -1.17 -7.35
CA GLY A 80 -16.26 -0.42 -6.20
C GLY A 80 -15.55 0.84 -6.67
N GLN A 81 -15.32 1.78 -5.75
CA GLN A 81 -14.63 3.05 -6.05
C GLN A 81 -13.11 2.89 -6.15
N HIS A 82 -12.57 1.78 -5.66
CA HIS A 82 -11.13 1.53 -5.74
C HIS A 82 -10.71 1.09 -7.14
N PRO A 83 -9.71 1.75 -7.76
CA PRO A 83 -9.15 1.28 -9.01
C PRO A 83 -8.47 -0.08 -8.79
N ARG A 84 -8.86 -1.09 -9.55
CA ARG A 84 -8.36 -2.46 -9.41
C ARG A 84 -8.06 -3.09 -10.77
N MET A 85 -7.04 -3.90 -10.83
CA MET A 85 -6.68 -4.67 -12.02
C MET A 85 -6.76 -6.18 -11.82
N GLY A 86 -6.94 -6.64 -10.59
CA GLY A 86 -6.97 -8.06 -10.24
C GLY A 86 -7.84 -8.40 -9.05
N ALA A 87 -8.27 -9.67 -8.95
CA ALA A 87 -8.89 -10.24 -7.75
C ALA A 87 -7.96 -10.08 -6.54
N VAL A 88 -6.67 -10.27 -6.77
CA VAL A 88 -5.58 -9.77 -5.94
C VAL A 88 -4.94 -8.63 -6.70
N ASP A 89 -5.15 -7.42 -6.23
CA ASP A 89 -4.72 -6.23 -6.95
C ASP A 89 -3.22 -5.97 -6.78
N VAL A 90 -2.73 -6.06 -5.55
CA VAL A 90 -1.32 -5.81 -5.23
C VAL A 90 -0.82 -6.66 -4.06
N VAL A 91 0.43 -7.12 -4.16
CA VAL A 91 1.11 -7.93 -3.13
C VAL A 91 2.50 -7.33 -2.86
N PRO A 92 2.61 -6.39 -1.90
CA PRO A 92 3.88 -5.78 -1.50
C PRO A 92 4.58 -6.61 -0.43
N PHE A 93 5.89 -6.81 -0.57
CA PHE A 93 6.77 -7.32 0.48
C PHE A 93 7.63 -6.19 1.04
N ILE A 94 7.68 -6.08 2.37
CA ILE A 94 8.32 -5.00 3.08
C ILE A 94 9.32 -5.59 4.08
N PRO A 95 10.63 -5.30 3.98
CA PRO A 95 11.60 -5.76 4.95
C PRO A 95 11.41 -5.02 6.28
N ILE A 96 11.27 -5.75 7.41
CA ILE A 96 11.03 -5.19 8.74
C ILE A 96 12.20 -5.42 9.68
N LYS A 97 12.67 -6.68 9.83
CA LYS A 97 13.75 -7.02 10.77
C LYS A 97 14.63 -8.11 10.18
N ASN A 98 15.95 -7.85 10.16
CA ASN A 98 16.97 -8.81 9.68
C ASN A 98 16.68 -9.38 8.27
N VAL A 99 16.08 -8.58 7.42
CA VAL A 99 15.82 -8.84 5.99
C VAL A 99 16.18 -7.60 5.22
N THR A 100 16.95 -7.73 4.16
CA THR A 100 17.32 -6.61 3.29
C THR A 100 16.25 -6.35 2.22
N MET A 101 16.34 -5.21 1.55
CA MET A 101 15.45 -4.90 0.42
C MET A 101 15.71 -5.87 -0.74
N GLU A 102 16.95 -6.29 -0.97
CA GLU A 102 17.33 -7.25 -2.00
C GLU A 102 16.69 -8.62 -1.75
N GLU A 103 16.66 -9.07 -0.50
CA GLU A 103 15.97 -10.31 -0.11
C GLU A 103 14.45 -10.19 -0.29
N ALA A 104 13.84 -9.05 0.05
CA ALA A 104 12.43 -8.81 -0.21
C ALA A 104 12.09 -8.75 -1.71
N ILE A 105 12.99 -8.20 -2.54
CA ILE A 105 12.88 -8.23 -4.00
C ILE A 105 12.94 -9.66 -4.52
N ALA A 106 13.88 -10.47 -4.05
CA ALA A 106 14.01 -11.87 -4.44
C ALA A 106 12.72 -12.65 -4.08
N LEU A 107 12.23 -12.49 -2.85
CA LEU A 107 10.99 -13.11 -2.38
C LEU A 107 9.77 -12.71 -3.24
N SER A 108 9.65 -11.43 -3.60
CA SER A 108 8.58 -10.95 -4.46
C SER A 108 8.61 -11.59 -5.86
N LYS A 109 9.79 -11.79 -6.42
CA LYS A 109 9.97 -12.46 -7.71
C LYS A 109 9.63 -13.96 -7.63
N GLU A 110 10.05 -14.64 -6.57
CA GLU A 110 9.67 -16.04 -6.33
C GLU A 110 8.15 -16.20 -6.26
N VAL A 111 7.47 -15.31 -5.49
CA VAL A 111 6.01 -15.30 -5.43
C VAL A 111 5.40 -15.03 -6.80
N GLY A 112 5.94 -14.09 -7.56
CA GLY A 112 5.46 -13.79 -8.91
C GLY A 112 5.53 -15.01 -9.85
N VAL A 113 6.63 -15.74 -9.85
CA VAL A 113 6.81 -16.96 -10.63
C VAL A 113 5.78 -18.02 -10.21
N GLU A 114 5.63 -18.27 -8.90
CA GLU A 114 4.71 -19.29 -8.39
C GLU A 114 3.23 -18.92 -8.64
N VAL A 115 2.86 -17.65 -8.55
CA VAL A 115 1.50 -17.16 -8.88
C VAL A 115 1.19 -17.42 -10.34
N ALA A 116 2.09 -17.06 -11.24
CA ALA A 116 1.92 -17.32 -12.66
C ALA A 116 1.77 -18.81 -12.97
N LYS A 117 2.61 -19.64 -12.36
CA LYS A 117 2.63 -21.09 -12.56
C LYS A 117 1.39 -21.80 -12.00
N ARG A 118 0.97 -21.44 -10.76
CA ARG A 118 -0.12 -22.14 -10.06
C ARG A 118 -1.50 -21.70 -10.52
N TYR A 119 -1.64 -20.39 -10.82
CA TYR A 119 -2.95 -19.79 -11.05
C TYR A 119 -3.15 -19.24 -12.46
N ASN A 120 -2.16 -19.41 -13.34
CA ASN A 120 -2.17 -18.86 -14.70
C ASN A 120 -2.52 -17.36 -14.75
N LEU A 121 -2.01 -16.63 -13.74
CA LEU A 121 -2.30 -15.22 -13.53
C LEU A 121 -1.12 -14.38 -14.04
N PRO A 122 -1.34 -13.37 -14.92
CA PRO A 122 -0.29 -12.45 -15.33
C PRO A 122 0.21 -11.61 -14.16
N VAL A 123 1.51 -11.52 -14.01
CA VAL A 123 2.18 -10.82 -12.91
C VAL A 123 3.00 -9.66 -13.45
N PHE A 124 2.80 -8.48 -12.86
CA PHE A 124 3.63 -7.29 -13.08
C PHE A 124 4.48 -7.00 -11.84
N LEU A 125 5.78 -6.91 -12.02
CA LEU A 125 6.67 -6.46 -10.96
C LEU A 125 6.61 -4.93 -10.84
N TYR A 126 6.58 -4.41 -9.61
CA TYR A 126 6.48 -2.98 -9.35
C TYR A 126 7.39 -2.51 -8.20
N GLU A 127 7.49 -1.20 -8.00
CA GLU A 127 8.35 -0.53 -7.01
C GLU A 127 9.81 -1.00 -7.12
N LYS A 128 10.44 -1.49 -6.05
CA LYS A 128 11.84 -1.94 -6.05
C LYS A 128 12.08 -3.21 -6.85
N SER A 129 11.03 -3.97 -7.14
CA SER A 129 11.10 -5.17 -7.96
C SER A 129 10.86 -4.91 -9.44
N ALA A 130 10.48 -3.69 -9.82
CA ALA A 130 10.12 -3.33 -11.19
C ALA A 130 11.22 -3.71 -12.19
N SER A 131 10.83 -4.34 -13.29
CA SER A 131 11.72 -4.73 -14.39
C SER A 131 12.06 -3.56 -15.33
N ALA A 132 11.29 -2.45 -15.24
CA ALA A 132 11.50 -1.25 -16.04
C ALA A 132 11.02 0.01 -15.28
N PRO A 133 11.62 1.19 -15.52
CA PRO A 133 11.31 2.42 -14.78
C PRO A 133 9.82 2.83 -14.82
N HIS A 134 9.13 2.61 -15.95
CA HIS A 134 7.71 2.96 -16.09
C HIS A 134 6.78 2.07 -15.25
N ARG A 135 7.27 0.94 -14.69
CA ARG A 135 6.54 0.01 -13.81
C ARG A 135 6.78 0.26 -12.32
N GLU A 136 7.72 1.13 -11.95
CA GLU A 136 7.96 1.46 -10.53
C GLU A 136 6.70 2.01 -9.86
N ASN A 137 5.93 2.85 -10.55
CA ASN A 137 4.73 3.43 -10.00
C ASN A 137 3.51 2.51 -10.21
N LEU A 138 2.98 1.94 -9.11
CA LEU A 138 1.79 1.10 -9.13
C LEU A 138 0.61 1.73 -9.88
N ALA A 139 0.42 3.07 -9.77
CA ALA A 139 -0.65 3.76 -10.47
C ALA A 139 -0.50 3.66 -12.01
N ALA A 140 0.74 3.65 -12.52
CA ALA A 140 1.00 3.45 -13.94
C ALA A 140 0.72 1.99 -14.36
N VAL A 141 1.11 1.02 -13.53
CA VAL A 141 0.82 -0.41 -13.75
C VAL A 141 -0.70 -0.64 -13.78
N ARG A 142 -1.43 -0.08 -12.82
CA ARG A 142 -2.89 -0.24 -12.66
C ARG A 142 -3.72 0.55 -13.67
N LYS A 143 -3.12 1.52 -14.38
CA LYS A 143 -3.84 2.40 -15.31
C LYS A 143 -4.61 1.60 -16.37
N GLY A 144 -5.90 1.88 -16.49
CA GLY A 144 -6.85 1.16 -17.34
C GLY A 144 -7.64 0.10 -16.59
N GLU A 145 -7.23 -0.22 -15.36
CA GLU A 145 -7.90 -1.17 -14.47
C GLU A 145 -8.12 -2.55 -15.10
N PHE A 146 -8.98 -3.37 -14.53
CA PHE A 146 -9.28 -4.69 -15.07
C PHE A 146 -9.73 -4.63 -16.53
N GLU A 147 -10.57 -3.66 -16.87
CA GLU A 147 -11.16 -3.49 -18.21
C GLU A 147 -10.09 -3.19 -19.26
N GLY A 148 -9.22 -2.24 -18.98
CA GLY A 148 -8.16 -1.81 -19.91
C GLY A 148 -6.96 -2.77 -19.98
N MET A 149 -6.79 -3.67 -19.00
CA MET A 149 -5.66 -4.61 -19.01
C MET A 149 -5.68 -5.57 -20.21
N ALA A 150 -6.85 -5.90 -20.74
CA ALA A 150 -6.96 -6.77 -21.91
C ALA A 150 -6.25 -6.21 -23.15
N GLU A 151 -6.24 -4.90 -23.35
CA GLU A 151 -5.54 -4.25 -24.44
C GLU A 151 -4.12 -3.85 -24.05
N LYS A 152 -3.94 -3.37 -22.81
CA LYS A 152 -2.64 -2.94 -22.30
C LYS A 152 -1.60 -4.05 -22.34
N ILE A 153 -1.95 -5.27 -21.94
CA ILE A 153 -1.05 -6.42 -21.89
C ILE A 153 -0.51 -6.84 -23.27
N LYS A 154 -1.16 -6.41 -24.36
CA LYS A 154 -0.71 -6.67 -25.74
C LYS A 154 0.44 -5.74 -26.16
N LEU A 155 0.63 -4.62 -25.47
CA LEU A 155 1.70 -3.67 -25.77
C LEU A 155 3.05 -4.25 -25.35
N PRO A 156 4.10 -4.16 -26.18
CA PRO A 156 5.41 -4.74 -25.87
C PRO A 156 5.98 -4.29 -24.52
N GLU A 157 5.82 -3.02 -24.17
CA GLU A 157 6.29 -2.44 -22.91
C GLU A 157 5.46 -2.86 -21.68
N TRP A 158 4.28 -3.45 -21.90
CA TRP A 158 3.37 -3.93 -20.87
C TRP A 158 3.17 -5.44 -20.88
N GLN A 159 4.07 -6.19 -21.52
CA GLN A 159 4.09 -7.65 -21.36
C GLN A 159 4.31 -8.00 -19.88
N PRO A 160 3.60 -9.00 -19.30
CA PRO A 160 3.80 -9.38 -17.91
C PRO A 160 5.23 -9.88 -17.67
N ASP A 161 5.73 -9.69 -16.45
CA ASP A 161 7.03 -10.21 -16.05
C ASP A 161 6.99 -11.74 -15.92
N PHE A 162 5.83 -12.27 -15.50
CA PHE A 162 5.58 -13.73 -15.42
C PHE A 162 4.14 -14.04 -15.83
N GLY A 163 3.94 -15.22 -16.37
CA GLY A 163 2.64 -15.75 -16.75
C GLY A 163 2.21 -15.41 -18.18
N PRO A 164 0.95 -15.63 -18.52
CA PRO A 164 0.46 -15.48 -19.90
C PRO A 164 0.39 -13.99 -20.29
N ALA A 165 0.64 -13.71 -21.57
CA ALA A 165 0.43 -12.39 -22.17
C ALA A 165 -1.05 -12.11 -22.47
N GLU A 166 -1.92 -12.59 -21.61
CA GLU A 166 -3.37 -12.46 -21.72
C GLU A 166 -3.97 -12.32 -20.31
N ARG A 167 -4.87 -11.37 -20.13
CA ARG A 167 -5.56 -11.14 -18.86
C ARG A 167 -6.37 -12.37 -18.46
N HIS A 168 -6.23 -12.81 -17.19
CA HIS A 168 -7.08 -13.88 -16.65
C HIS A 168 -8.57 -13.48 -16.74
N PRO A 169 -9.48 -14.34 -17.22
CA PRO A 169 -10.85 -13.99 -17.58
C PRO A 169 -11.68 -13.42 -16.41
N THR A 170 -11.45 -13.89 -15.18
CA THR A 170 -12.19 -13.45 -14.00
C THR A 170 -11.31 -12.76 -12.97
N ALA A 171 -10.07 -13.19 -12.80
CA ALA A 171 -9.16 -12.69 -11.77
C ALA A 171 -8.23 -11.55 -12.24
N GLY A 172 -8.21 -11.22 -13.53
CA GLY A 172 -7.44 -10.10 -14.05
C GLY A 172 -5.93 -10.32 -14.07
N THR A 173 -5.19 -9.43 -13.44
CA THR A 173 -3.72 -9.43 -13.32
C THR A 173 -3.33 -9.02 -11.90
N VAL A 174 -2.09 -9.29 -11.48
CA VAL A 174 -1.61 -8.90 -10.14
C VAL A 174 -0.31 -8.11 -10.22
N ALA A 175 -0.15 -7.10 -9.36
CA ALA A 175 1.13 -6.46 -9.13
C ALA A 175 1.81 -7.08 -7.90
N VAL A 176 3.05 -7.53 -8.06
CA VAL A 176 3.87 -8.08 -6.97
C VAL A 176 5.16 -7.29 -6.87
N GLY A 177 5.61 -6.93 -5.67
CA GLY A 177 6.85 -6.17 -5.54
C GLY A 177 7.33 -5.99 -4.13
N ALA A 178 8.51 -5.39 -3.99
CA ALA A 178 9.06 -4.99 -2.71
C ALA A 178 9.08 -3.47 -2.60
N ARG A 179 8.80 -2.94 -1.41
CA ARG A 179 8.80 -1.51 -1.13
C ARG A 179 9.15 -1.21 0.33
N MET A 180 9.40 0.05 0.63
CA MET A 180 9.47 0.53 2.00
C MET A 180 8.09 0.53 2.67
N PRO A 181 8.02 0.50 4.02
CA PRO A 181 6.76 0.69 4.73
C PRO A 181 6.10 2.00 4.29
N LEU A 182 4.84 1.90 3.86
CA LEU A 182 4.03 3.05 3.51
C LEU A 182 3.25 3.50 4.75
N VAL A 183 3.31 4.79 5.07
CA VAL A 183 2.48 5.37 6.13
C VAL A 183 1.36 6.18 5.49
N ALA A 184 0.12 5.73 5.67
CA ALA A 184 -1.06 6.48 5.30
C ALA A 184 -1.35 7.51 6.40
N TYR A 185 -1.15 8.79 6.08
CA TYR A 185 -1.21 9.89 7.03
C TYR A 185 -2.10 10.99 6.49
N ASN A 186 -3.19 11.29 7.17
CA ASN A 186 -4.17 12.25 6.73
C ASN A 186 -4.19 13.48 7.64
N ILE A 187 -4.36 14.67 7.06
CA ILE A 187 -4.39 15.94 7.79
C ILE A 187 -5.71 16.65 7.52
N ASN A 188 -6.49 16.89 8.57
CA ASN A 188 -7.81 17.51 8.51
C ASN A 188 -7.71 19.04 8.55
N LEU A 189 -8.41 19.69 7.63
CA LEU A 189 -8.44 21.14 7.46
C LEU A 189 -9.79 21.71 7.89
N ASN A 190 -9.78 22.83 8.60
CA ASN A 190 -10.99 23.56 8.98
C ASN A 190 -11.58 24.35 7.81
N THR A 191 -11.99 23.64 6.77
CA THR A 191 -12.65 24.23 5.58
C THR A 191 -13.47 23.16 4.86
N PRO A 192 -14.65 23.48 4.34
CA PRO A 192 -15.41 22.61 3.45
C PRO A 192 -14.90 22.64 2.00
N SER A 193 -13.96 23.55 1.67
CA SER A 193 -13.48 23.71 0.30
C SER A 193 -12.53 22.59 -0.12
N LEU A 194 -13.01 21.65 -0.91
CA LEU A 194 -12.23 20.59 -1.52
C LEU A 194 -11.12 21.14 -2.45
N GLU A 195 -11.34 22.28 -3.07
CA GLU A 195 -10.35 22.96 -3.93
C GLU A 195 -9.10 23.34 -3.14
N ILE A 196 -9.27 23.91 -1.93
CA ILE A 196 -8.14 24.25 -1.05
C ILE A 196 -7.35 22.99 -0.68
N ALA A 197 -8.04 21.91 -0.29
CA ALA A 197 -7.38 20.66 0.04
C ALA A 197 -6.62 20.07 -1.16
N HIS A 198 -7.20 20.13 -2.37
CA HIS A 198 -6.54 19.71 -3.59
C HIS A 198 -5.31 20.55 -3.93
N ASP A 199 -5.38 21.87 -3.77
CA ASP A 199 -4.26 22.77 -4.05
C ASP A 199 -3.10 22.56 -3.07
N ILE A 200 -3.39 22.37 -1.79
CA ILE A 200 -2.37 22.01 -0.79
C ILE A 200 -1.76 20.65 -1.17
N ALA A 201 -2.58 19.64 -1.46
CA ALA A 201 -2.11 18.32 -1.86
C ALA A 201 -1.19 18.35 -3.10
N LYS A 202 -1.51 19.18 -4.12
CA LYS A 202 -0.65 19.38 -5.29
C LYS A 202 0.71 19.97 -4.94
N LYS A 203 0.78 20.89 -3.97
CA LYS A 203 2.02 21.55 -3.58
C LYS A 203 2.92 20.68 -2.73
N ILE A 204 2.35 19.81 -1.89
CA ILE A 204 3.15 18.96 -0.99
C ILE A 204 3.65 17.67 -1.64
N ARG A 205 2.97 17.15 -2.67
CA ARG A 205 3.34 15.90 -3.34
C ARG A 205 4.48 16.09 -4.33
N PHE A 206 5.29 15.03 -4.51
CA PHE A 206 6.48 15.06 -5.36
C PHE A 206 6.21 15.52 -6.80
N ILE A 207 5.19 15.00 -7.45
CA ILE A 207 4.86 15.33 -8.84
C ILE A 207 4.47 16.81 -9.02
N GLY A 208 4.12 17.50 -7.95
CA GLY A 208 3.85 18.93 -7.92
C GLY A 208 5.06 19.80 -7.52
N GLY A 209 6.25 19.20 -7.37
CA GLY A 209 7.45 19.89 -6.92
C GLY A 209 7.65 19.89 -5.40
N GLY A 210 6.83 19.14 -4.67
CA GLY A 210 6.91 19.00 -3.21
C GLY A 210 7.84 17.88 -2.73
N LEU A 211 7.48 17.24 -1.64
CA LEU A 211 8.27 16.22 -0.95
C LEU A 211 8.38 14.92 -1.78
N ARG A 212 9.62 14.43 -1.99
CA ARG A 212 9.91 13.33 -2.91
C ARG A 212 9.15 12.04 -2.60
N TYR A 213 8.98 11.70 -1.34
CA TYR A 213 8.34 10.46 -0.90
C TYR A 213 6.93 10.69 -0.36
N CYS A 214 6.24 11.69 -0.90
CA CYS A 214 4.90 12.09 -0.54
C CYS A 214 4.00 12.03 -1.77
N LYS A 215 2.94 11.22 -1.68
CA LYS A 215 1.78 11.26 -2.60
C LYS A 215 0.63 11.85 -1.83
N ALA A 216 -0.14 12.76 -2.41
CA ALA A 216 -1.25 13.41 -1.73
C ALA A 216 -2.40 13.76 -2.66
N MET A 217 -3.60 13.77 -2.10
CA MET A 217 -4.83 14.22 -2.73
C MET A 217 -5.74 14.91 -1.71
N GLY A 218 -6.61 15.81 -2.18
CA GLY A 218 -7.67 16.38 -1.35
C GLY A 218 -8.86 15.42 -1.29
N VAL A 219 -9.49 15.35 -0.13
CA VAL A 219 -10.68 14.52 0.13
C VAL A 219 -11.70 15.35 0.92
N GLU A 220 -12.98 15.18 0.62
CA GLU A 220 -14.07 15.76 1.38
C GLU A 220 -14.53 14.79 2.46
N LEU A 221 -14.65 15.26 3.70
CA LEU A 221 -15.24 14.52 4.81
C LEU A 221 -16.65 15.08 5.05
N LYS A 222 -17.61 14.62 4.26
CA LYS A 222 -19.00 15.16 4.21
C LYS A 222 -19.66 15.17 5.57
N ASP A 223 -19.57 14.07 6.32
CA ASP A 223 -20.18 13.90 7.64
C ASP A 223 -19.66 14.88 8.69
N ARG A 224 -18.44 15.40 8.47
CA ARG A 224 -17.79 16.37 9.36
C ARG A 224 -17.85 17.81 8.85
N GLY A 225 -18.29 18.04 7.59
CA GLY A 225 -18.29 19.35 6.95
C GLY A 225 -16.91 19.98 6.78
N ILE A 226 -15.87 19.16 6.68
CA ILE A 226 -14.47 19.59 6.54
C ILE A 226 -13.80 18.86 5.38
N THR A 227 -12.57 19.26 5.06
CA THR A 227 -11.75 18.56 4.08
C THR A 227 -10.47 18.00 4.68
N GLN A 228 -9.82 17.13 3.94
CA GLN A 228 -8.65 16.41 4.38
C GLN A 228 -7.60 16.38 3.27
N VAL A 229 -6.34 16.57 3.61
CA VAL A 229 -5.22 16.21 2.75
C VAL A 229 -4.85 14.77 3.08
N SER A 230 -5.24 13.85 2.22
CA SER A 230 -4.90 12.42 2.33
C SER A 230 -3.52 12.19 1.74
N ILE A 231 -2.61 11.61 2.53
CA ILE A 231 -1.19 11.49 2.23
C ILE A 231 -0.75 10.03 2.35
N ASN A 232 0.02 9.57 1.36
CA ASN A 232 0.80 8.35 1.45
C ASN A 232 2.29 8.70 1.50
N MET A 233 2.92 8.51 2.66
CA MET A 233 4.36 8.60 2.82
C MET A 233 4.99 7.29 2.35
N THR A 234 5.65 7.32 1.20
CA THR A 234 6.18 6.10 0.55
C THR A 234 7.56 5.69 1.04
N ASP A 235 8.26 6.58 1.72
CA ASP A 235 9.52 6.33 2.42
C ASP A 235 9.68 7.36 3.55
N TYR A 236 9.21 6.99 4.74
CA TYR A 236 9.26 7.85 5.93
C TYR A 236 10.69 8.09 6.42
N THR A 237 11.66 7.23 6.08
CA THR A 237 13.07 7.37 6.49
C THR A 237 13.76 8.53 5.77
N ARG A 238 13.26 8.90 4.60
CA ARG A 238 13.78 10.01 3.77
C ARG A 238 12.88 11.25 3.84
N THR A 239 11.59 11.07 4.05
CA THR A 239 10.63 12.16 4.25
C THR A 239 9.80 11.85 5.48
N ALA A 240 10.17 12.47 6.60
CA ALA A 240 9.51 12.28 7.90
C ALA A 240 8.08 12.83 7.91
N LEU A 241 7.21 12.28 8.77
CA LEU A 241 5.81 12.70 8.89
C LEU A 241 5.68 14.18 9.27
N TYR A 242 6.51 14.67 10.20
CA TYR A 242 6.48 16.08 10.60
C TYR A 242 6.75 17.04 9.44
N ARG A 243 7.59 16.67 8.45
CA ARG A 243 7.85 17.51 7.27
C ARG A 243 6.59 17.70 6.43
N ALA A 244 5.82 16.63 6.23
CA ALA A 244 4.54 16.72 5.53
C ALA A 244 3.54 17.56 6.32
N PHE A 245 3.45 17.37 7.65
CA PHE A 245 2.58 18.15 8.52
C PHE A 245 2.90 19.63 8.47
N GLU A 246 4.18 20.01 8.64
CA GLU A 246 4.60 21.39 8.62
C GLU A 246 4.37 22.07 7.27
N LEU A 247 4.61 21.34 6.17
CA LEU A 247 4.37 21.89 4.84
C LEU A 247 2.88 22.11 4.59
N VAL A 248 2.01 21.17 4.99
CA VAL A 248 0.54 21.38 4.96
C VAL A 248 0.16 22.57 5.82
N ARG A 249 0.73 22.73 7.02
CA ARG A 249 0.45 23.85 7.93
C ARG A 249 0.82 25.21 7.30
N VAL A 250 1.97 25.29 6.66
CA VAL A 250 2.43 26.51 5.96
C VAL A 250 1.52 26.85 4.79
N GLU A 251 1.16 25.84 3.95
CA GLU A 251 0.29 26.06 2.80
C GLU A 251 -1.15 26.41 3.22
N ALA A 252 -1.68 25.77 4.26
CA ALA A 252 -3.03 26.06 4.79
C ALA A 252 -3.16 27.53 5.25
N ARG A 253 -2.13 28.08 5.89
CA ARG A 253 -2.11 29.50 6.33
C ARG A 253 -2.32 30.49 5.18
N ARG A 254 -1.87 30.18 3.98
CA ARG A 254 -2.07 31.03 2.78
C ARG A 254 -3.54 31.21 2.40
N TYR A 255 -4.37 30.25 2.81
CA TYR A 255 -5.83 30.28 2.58
C TYR A 255 -6.60 30.71 3.84
N GLY A 256 -5.92 31.11 4.91
CA GLY A 256 -6.55 31.39 6.19
C GLY A 256 -7.18 30.17 6.87
N VAL A 257 -6.72 28.97 6.51
CA VAL A 257 -7.23 27.68 7.00
C VAL A 257 -6.30 27.12 8.07
N SER A 258 -6.87 26.49 9.10
CA SER A 258 -6.12 25.80 10.15
C SER A 258 -6.25 24.28 10.04
N ILE A 259 -5.24 23.57 10.56
CA ILE A 259 -5.30 22.13 10.80
C ILE A 259 -6.11 21.91 12.08
N VAL A 260 -7.11 21.00 12.04
CA VAL A 260 -7.95 20.64 13.20
C VAL A 260 -7.64 19.25 13.75
N GLY A 261 -6.74 18.52 13.12
CA GLY A 261 -6.27 17.23 13.55
C GLY A 261 -5.60 16.46 12.42
N SER A 262 -5.07 15.31 12.76
CA SER A 262 -4.49 14.35 11.80
C SER A 262 -4.73 12.94 12.27
N GLU A 263 -4.62 11.98 11.34
CA GLU A 263 -4.82 10.55 11.65
C GLU A 263 -3.84 9.69 10.85
N ILE A 264 -3.49 8.55 11.41
CA ILE A 264 -2.76 7.50 10.73
C ILE A 264 -3.74 6.37 10.46
N ILE A 265 -3.77 5.87 9.25
CA ILE A 265 -4.61 4.76 8.84
C ILE A 265 -3.80 3.48 8.84
N GLY A 266 -4.27 2.48 9.58
CA GLY A 266 -3.58 1.19 9.73
C GLY A 266 -2.34 1.27 10.63
N LEU A 267 -1.40 0.34 10.41
CA LEU A 267 -0.21 0.23 11.23
C LEU A 267 0.91 1.17 10.74
N VAL A 268 1.68 1.68 11.69
CA VAL A 268 2.79 2.61 11.44
C VAL A 268 4.08 2.11 12.10
N PRO A 269 5.23 2.19 11.42
CA PRO A 269 6.51 1.91 12.06
C PRO A 269 6.79 2.84 13.24
N MET A 270 7.16 2.28 14.39
CA MET A 270 7.50 3.06 15.60
C MET A 270 8.54 4.15 15.31
N ALA A 271 9.54 3.86 14.49
CA ALA A 271 10.57 4.81 14.10
C ALA A 271 10.02 6.09 13.45
N ALA A 272 8.92 6.01 12.68
CA ALA A 272 8.30 7.17 12.06
C ALA A 272 7.67 8.13 13.09
N LEU A 273 7.09 7.56 14.17
CA LEU A 273 6.51 8.34 15.27
C LEU A 273 7.61 8.93 16.17
N ILE A 274 8.62 8.14 16.48
CA ILE A 274 9.74 8.57 17.32
C ILE A 274 10.51 9.72 16.66
N ASP A 275 10.78 9.66 15.36
CA ASP A 275 11.40 10.74 14.61
C ASP A 275 10.57 12.05 14.69
N THR A 276 9.25 11.92 14.55
CA THR A 276 8.32 13.06 14.71
C THR A 276 8.31 13.60 16.14
N ALA A 277 8.29 12.73 17.15
CA ALA A 277 8.36 13.14 18.55
C ALA A 277 9.70 13.84 18.87
N SER A 278 10.81 13.33 18.37
CA SER A 278 12.14 13.92 18.54
C SER A 278 12.19 15.34 17.98
N TYR A 279 11.61 15.57 16.80
CA TYR A 279 11.53 16.91 16.21
C TYR A 279 10.74 17.90 17.09
N TYR A 280 9.51 17.53 17.51
CA TYR A 280 8.65 18.44 18.27
C TYR A 280 9.08 18.64 19.72
N LEU A 281 9.77 17.66 20.31
CA LEU A 281 10.32 17.78 21.67
C LEU A 281 11.70 18.42 21.69
N GLY A 282 12.34 18.63 20.52
CA GLY A 282 13.68 19.17 20.44
C GLY A 282 14.74 18.27 21.09
N LEU A 283 14.61 16.94 20.96
CA LEU A 283 15.54 16.00 21.58
C LEU A 283 16.90 16.01 20.87
N GLU A 284 17.95 16.22 21.66
CA GLU A 284 19.34 16.18 21.20
C GLU A 284 19.92 14.78 21.37
N ASN A 285 20.60 14.26 20.34
CA ASN A 285 21.30 12.97 20.37
C ASN A 285 20.43 11.74 20.75
N PHE A 286 19.11 11.83 20.52
CA PHE A 286 18.18 10.73 20.76
C PHE A 286 18.23 9.70 19.63
N SER A 287 18.19 8.42 19.98
CA SER A 287 18.15 7.33 19.01
C SER A 287 17.12 6.27 19.38
N MET A 288 16.75 5.43 18.41
CA MET A 288 15.85 4.30 18.62
C MET A 288 16.34 3.30 19.69
N GLU A 289 17.65 3.24 19.93
CA GLU A 289 18.22 2.39 20.99
C GLU A 289 17.84 2.83 22.40
N GLN A 290 17.35 4.06 22.58
CA GLN A 290 16.87 4.57 23.86
C GLN A 290 15.38 4.29 24.09
N VAL A 291 14.68 3.76 23.08
CA VAL A 291 13.28 3.33 23.22
C VAL A 291 13.27 1.98 23.91
N LEU A 292 12.56 1.87 25.03
CA LEU A 292 12.55 0.68 25.89
C LEU A 292 12.09 -0.56 25.09
N GLU A 293 11.00 -0.46 24.37
CA GLU A 293 10.40 -1.54 23.59
C GLU A 293 11.26 -1.98 22.40
N ALA A 294 12.15 -1.12 21.91
CA ALA A 294 13.09 -1.48 20.85
C ALA A 294 14.21 -2.41 21.32
N ARG A 295 14.40 -2.52 22.64
CA ARG A 295 15.39 -3.40 23.27
C ARG A 295 14.81 -4.74 23.79
N MET A 296 13.50 -4.87 23.79
CA MET A 296 12.79 -6.09 24.18
C MET A 296 12.65 -7.05 22.98
#